data_1f07dbaf5b7ad368c48ede71da6fb84f
#
_entry.id   1f07dbaf5b7ad368c48ede71da6fb84f
#
_cell.length_a   1.000
_cell.length_b   1.000
_cell.length_c   1.000
_cell.angle_alpha   90.00
_cell.angle_beta   90.00
_cell.angle_gamma   90.00
#
_symmetry.space_group_name_H-M   'P 1'
#
loop_
_entity.id
_entity.type
_entity.pdbx_description
1 polymer ?
#
loop_
_entity_poly.entity_id
_entity_poly.type
_entity_poly.pdbx_seq_one_letter_code
_entity_poly.pdbx_strand_id
1 'polypeptide(L)'
;MEFARINDNDLCAISVVSFPIGTAFSVPISNLSRILSAIRETYVIAGTLGQIHFQMMNNSAHICAFTYQSGPSIVKQTFRYGILQLKIISKLFSSRKYSGIVIFFMEFPPFLPMIAAKMLNNKVYWLLPSKISLLSKDMSSKLTAVLSKICYNICSKIILYSPSLVSYWNLEPYRHKILIAHEHFLDFETFTVTTPLSDRPPLIGYIGRLSSEKGVQHFARALPAILSDRENLCVLIGGNGQLRDSIAASLQEEGIAARVDLTGWISHEELPKYLNQLRLLVLPSYTEGLPNIMIEAMACGTPVLATPVGAVPDVIVDGKTGFIMEDNSPECIAENVMQVLEHPDLERVAETGRRFVEENFMFERAVERWKEVLDEI
;
A
#
# COMPACT_ATOMS: atom_id res chain seq x y z
N MET A 1 0.12 -10.81 -51.90
CA MET A 1 0.26 -10.07 -50.61
C MET A 1 0.14 -11.13 -49.53
N GLU A 2 1.28 -11.61 -49.07
CA GLU A 2 1.36 -12.53 -47.95
C GLU A 2 1.07 -11.77 -46.65
N PHE A 3 -0.01 -12.15 -46.01
CA PHE A 3 -0.23 -11.75 -44.60
C PHE A 3 0.81 -12.52 -43.77
N ALA A 4 1.85 -11.80 -43.31
CA ALA A 4 2.76 -12.32 -42.32
C ALA A 4 1.92 -12.74 -41.08
N ARG A 5 1.99 -14.01 -40.70
CA ARG A 5 1.46 -14.52 -39.44
C ARG A 5 2.23 -13.81 -38.34
N ILE A 6 1.56 -12.85 -37.70
CA ILE A 6 2.03 -12.22 -36.45
C ILE A 6 2.06 -13.33 -35.41
N ASN A 7 3.21 -13.56 -34.80
CA ASN A 7 3.36 -14.53 -33.72
C ASN A 7 2.39 -14.16 -32.58
N ASP A 8 1.64 -15.13 -32.08
CA ASP A 8 0.65 -14.97 -31.01
C ASP A 8 1.22 -14.37 -29.69
N ASN A 9 2.54 -14.27 -29.55
CA ASN A 9 3.22 -13.66 -28.40
C ASN A 9 3.39 -12.12 -28.46
N ASP A 10 3.14 -11.48 -29.62
CA ASP A 10 3.46 -10.06 -29.81
C ASP A 10 2.28 -9.09 -29.61
N LEU A 11 1.08 -9.55 -29.24
CA LEU A 11 -0.15 -8.73 -29.29
C LEU A 11 -0.99 -8.70 -28.00
N CYS A 12 -0.46 -9.12 -26.84
CA CYS A 12 -1.23 -9.04 -25.61
C CYS A 12 -0.99 -7.71 -24.88
N ALA A 13 -1.79 -6.70 -25.17
CA ALA A 13 -1.87 -5.51 -24.32
C ALA A 13 -2.42 -5.84 -22.93
N ILE A 14 -2.03 -5.06 -21.93
CA ILE A 14 -2.49 -5.21 -20.55
C ILE A 14 -3.51 -4.13 -20.25
N SER A 15 -4.67 -4.52 -19.74
CA SER A 15 -5.66 -3.57 -19.22
C SER A 15 -5.68 -3.59 -17.70
N VAL A 16 -5.43 -2.45 -17.08
CA VAL A 16 -5.53 -2.28 -15.63
C VAL A 16 -6.87 -1.61 -15.30
N VAL A 17 -7.66 -2.27 -14.47
CA VAL A 17 -8.96 -1.74 -13.99
C VAL A 17 -8.84 -1.42 -12.52
N SER A 18 -9.00 -0.15 -12.14
CA SER A 18 -8.95 0.27 -10.74
C SER A 18 -10.08 1.19 -10.36
N PHE A 19 -10.61 0.99 -9.13
CA PHE A 19 -11.74 1.78 -8.63
C PHE A 19 -12.02 1.56 -7.14
N PRO A 20 -12.51 2.56 -6.38
CA PRO A 20 -12.43 3.99 -6.68
C PRO A 20 -11.02 4.52 -6.43
N ILE A 21 -10.53 5.38 -7.31
CA ILE A 21 -9.25 6.05 -7.08
C ILE A 21 -9.52 7.30 -6.24
N GLY A 22 -9.25 7.21 -4.93
CA GLY A 22 -9.03 8.36 -4.07
C GLY A 22 -7.55 8.77 -4.11
N THR A 23 -7.19 9.82 -3.39
CA THR A 23 -5.78 10.28 -3.31
C THR A 23 -4.82 9.18 -2.86
N ALA A 24 -5.26 8.26 -1.99
CA ALA A 24 -4.47 7.14 -1.50
C ALA A 24 -4.15 6.07 -2.57
N PHE A 25 -4.96 5.94 -3.63
CA PHE A 25 -4.75 4.97 -4.70
C PHE A 25 -4.11 5.54 -5.96
N SER A 26 -3.90 6.86 -6.02
CA SER A 26 -3.30 7.50 -7.20
C SER A 26 -1.84 7.07 -7.41
N VAL A 27 -1.05 6.99 -6.35
CA VAL A 27 0.35 6.57 -6.42
C VAL A 27 0.49 5.09 -6.80
N PRO A 28 -0.16 4.12 -6.11
CA PRO A 28 -0.10 2.72 -6.48
C PRO A 28 -0.46 2.44 -7.94
N ILE A 29 -1.54 3.05 -8.44
CA ILE A 29 -1.95 2.81 -9.83
C ILE A 29 -1.02 3.46 -10.84
N SER A 30 -0.46 4.63 -10.53
CA SER A 30 0.57 5.28 -11.34
C SER A 30 1.82 4.40 -11.43
N ASN A 31 2.29 3.88 -10.31
CA ASN A 31 3.44 2.99 -10.24
C ASN A 31 3.21 1.71 -11.04
N LEU A 32 2.08 1.03 -10.83
CA LEU A 32 1.72 -0.16 -11.59
C LEU A 32 1.68 0.13 -13.09
N SER A 33 1.07 1.23 -13.50
CA SER A 33 0.99 1.61 -14.91
C SER A 33 2.37 1.88 -15.52
N ARG A 34 3.27 2.54 -14.79
CA ARG A 34 4.66 2.78 -15.22
C ARG A 34 5.42 1.48 -15.42
N ILE A 35 5.31 0.55 -14.45
CA ILE A 35 5.96 -0.77 -14.54
C ILE A 35 5.44 -1.55 -15.73
N LEU A 36 4.12 -1.67 -15.87
CA LEU A 36 3.52 -2.46 -16.95
C LEU A 36 3.78 -1.84 -18.33
N SER A 37 3.77 -0.50 -18.45
CA SER A 37 4.08 0.19 -19.70
C SER A 37 5.55 0.06 -20.10
N ALA A 38 6.46 -0.24 -19.18
CA ALA A 38 7.84 -0.58 -19.49
C ALA A 38 8.00 -2.02 -20.07
N ILE A 39 6.96 -2.84 -19.93
CA ILE A 39 6.97 -4.24 -20.37
C ILE A 39 6.15 -4.40 -21.64
N ARG A 40 4.92 -3.87 -21.66
CA ARG A 40 3.95 -4.02 -22.77
C ARG A 40 3.03 -2.80 -22.85
N GLU A 41 2.36 -2.65 -23.99
CA GLU A 41 1.32 -1.64 -24.17
C GLU A 41 0.25 -1.79 -23.08
N THR A 42 -0.04 -0.69 -22.36
CA THR A 42 -0.89 -0.72 -21.17
C THR A 42 -2.05 0.26 -21.29
N TYR A 43 -3.24 -0.21 -20.97
CA TYR A 43 -4.48 0.57 -20.91
C TYR A 43 -4.98 0.64 -19.47
N VAL A 44 -5.34 1.83 -19.00
CA VAL A 44 -5.85 2.03 -17.65
C VAL A 44 -7.31 2.45 -17.70
N ILE A 45 -8.19 1.65 -17.13
CA ILE A 45 -9.60 1.97 -16.93
C ILE A 45 -9.77 2.37 -15.47
N ALA A 46 -9.94 3.65 -15.22
CA ALA A 46 -9.95 4.21 -13.88
C ALA A 46 -11.25 4.95 -13.57
N GLY A 47 -11.84 4.64 -12.40
CA GLY A 47 -12.93 5.43 -11.85
C GLY A 47 -12.43 6.40 -10.78
N THR A 48 -12.66 7.69 -10.91
CA THR A 48 -12.13 8.71 -10.01
C THR A 48 -13.20 9.30 -9.08
N LEU A 49 -12.82 9.57 -7.84
CA LEU A 49 -13.55 10.42 -6.90
C LEU A 49 -13.10 11.88 -7.14
N GLY A 50 -13.81 12.62 -8.03
CA GLY A 50 -13.46 13.99 -8.38
C GLY A 50 -12.45 14.13 -9.51
N GLN A 51 -11.98 15.37 -9.75
CA GLN A 51 -10.95 15.66 -10.76
C GLN A 51 -9.56 15.29 -10.18
N ILE A 52 -9.15 14.05 -10.35
CA ILE A 52 -7.76 13.68 -10.14
C ILE A 52 -7.04 13.93 -11.46
N HIS A 53 -6.10 14.87 -11.46
CA HIS A 53 -5.22 15.06 -12.60
C HIS A 53 -4.28 13.85 -12.71
N PHE A 54 -4.49 13.01 -13.72
CA PHE A 54 -3.56 11.96 -14.14
C PHE A 54 -2.30 12.54 -14.82
N GLN A 55 -1.86 13.74 -14.43
CA GLN A 55 -0.75 14.45 -15.05
C GLN A 55 0.62 13.78 -14.86
N MET A 56 0.72 12.76 -13.99
CA MET A 56 1.97 12.05 -13.74
C MET A 56 2.12 10.70 -14.48
N MET A 57 1.17 10.33 -15.32
CA MET A 57 1.33 9.12 -16.13
C MET A 57 2.09 9.46 -17.42
N ASN A 58 3.26 8.85 -17.58
CA ASN A 58 4.06 8.93 -18.81
C ASN A 58 3.20 8.65 -20.05
N ASN A 59 3.55 9.25 -21.20
CA ASN A 59 2.87 9.17 -22.49
C ASN A 59 2.66 7.74 -23.05
N SER A 60 3.01 6.70 -22.31
CA SER A 60 2.95 5.28 -22.70
C SER A 60 1.72 4.51 -22.22
N ALA A 61 0.83 5.11 -21.43
CA ALA A 61 -0.39 4.46 -20.98
C ALA A 61 -1.64 5.19 -21.50
N HIS A 62 -2.55 4.45 -22.14
CA HIS A 62 -3.84 4.99 -22.58
C HIS A 62 -4.83 4.98 -21.41
N ILE A 63 -5.29 6.17 -20.97
CA ILE A 63 -6.16 6.31 -19.82
C ILE A 63 -7.60 6.54 -20.24
N CYS A 64 -8.52 5.73 -19.71
CA CYS A 64 -9.95 5.89 -19.83
C CYS A 64 -10.56 6.16 -18.45
N ALA A 65 -10.65 7.43 -18.06
CA ALA A 65 -11.23 7.83 -16.79
C ALA A 65 -12.76 8.06 -16.87
N PHE A 66 -13.45 7.77 -15.75
CA PHE A 66 -14.85 8.16 -15.57
C PHE A 66 -15.09 8.58 -14.11
N THR A 67 -16.01 9.52 -13.89
CA THR A 67 -16.31 10.04 -12.56
C THR A 67 -17.25 9.13 -11.79
N TYR A 68 -16.96 8.98 -10.49
CA TYR A 68 -17.80 8.30 -9.51
C TYR A 68 -18.10 9.24 -8.35
N GLN A 69 -19.30 9.15 -7.79
CA GLN A 69 -19.70 9.86 -6.59
C GLN A 69 -20.10 8.86 -5.50
N SER A 70 -19.47 8.92 -4.34
CA SER A 70 -19.90 8.18 -3.17
C SER A 70 -21.25 8.68 -2.65
N GLY A 71 -22.03 7.84 -2.01
CA GLY A 71 -23.36 8.21 -1.47
C GLY A 71 -23.48 7.95 0.02
N PRO A 72 -24.30 8.71 0.75
CA PRO A 72 -24.37 8.65 2.21
C PRO A 72 -25.13 7.43 2.79
N SER A 73 -25.78 6.60 1.99
CA SER A 73 -26.53 5.43 2.48
C SER A 73 -26.07 4.14 1.83
N ILE A 74 -26.15 3.02 2.58
CA ILE A 74 -25.74 1.67 2.13
C ILE A 74 -26.49 1.25 0.85
N VAL A 75 -27.79 1.51 0.75
CA VAL A 75 -28.58 1.20 -0.44
C VAL A 75 -28.10 1.96 -1.66
N LYS A 76 -27.79 3.26 -1.49
CA LYS A 76 -27.24 4.08 -2.57
C LYS A 76 -25.82 3.62 -2.96
N GLN A 77 -25.01 3.16 -2.01
CA GLN A 77 -23.69 2.61 -2.29
C GLN A 77 -23.78 1.33 -3.11
N THR A 78 -24.66 0.39 -2.73
CA THR A 78 -24.86 -0.87 -3.47
C THR A 78 -25.35 -0.63 -4.90
N PHE A 79 -26.32 0.26 -5.08
CA PHE A 79 -26.84 0.62 -6.41
C PHE A 79 -25.75 1.27 -7.28
N ARG A 80 -24.98 2.20 -6.73
CA ARG A 80 -23.86 2.84 -7.42
C ARG A 80 -22.75 1.86 -7.76
N TYR A 81 -22.49 0.89 -6.89
CA TYR A 81 -21.56 -0.19 -7.17
C TYR A 81 -22.00 -1.02 -8.38
N GLY A 82 -23.30 -1.32 -8.51
CA GLY A 82 -23.87 -1.97 -9.71
C GLY A 82 -23.64 -1.13 -10.97
N ILE A 83 -23.96 0.16 -10.94
CA ILE A 83 -23.73 1.10 -12.06
C ILE A 83 -22.23 1.13 -12.43
N LEU A 84 -21.36 1.14 -11.43
CA LEU A 84 -19.92 1.11 -11.64
C LEU A 84 -19.50 -0.13 -12.42
N GLN A 85 -19.93 -1.30 -11.99
CA GLN A 85 -19.59 -2.52 -12.70
C GLN A 85 -20.03 -2.48 -14.17
N LEU A 86 -21.22 -1.94 -14.45
CA LEU A 86 -21.71 -1.76 -15.82
C LEU A 86 -20.85 -0.77 -16.63
N LYS A 87 -20.40 0.33 -16.01
CA LYS A 87 -19.47 1.27 -16.67
C LYS A 87 -18.13 0.61 -17.01
N ILE A 88 -17.56 -0.18 -16.09
CA ILE A 88 -16.32 -0.95 -16.35
C ILE A 88 -16.54 -1.92 -17.51
N ILE A 89 -17.65 -2.66 -17.51
CA ILE A 89 -17.99 -3.58 -18.60
C ILE A 89 -18.08 -2.85 -19.93
N SER A 90 -18.79 -1.73 -19.99
CA SER A 90 -18.87 -0.90 -21.22
C SER A 90 -17.50 -0.48 -21.72
N LYS A 91 -16.58 -0.12 -20.82
CA LYS A 91 -15.21 0.25 -21.19
C LYS A 91 -14.38 -0.94 -21.65
N LEU A 92 -14.52 -2.08 -21.01
CA LEU A 92 -13.87 -3.33 -21.47
C LEU A 92 -14.32 -3.71 -22.90
N PHE A 93 -15.61 -3.58 -23.19
CA PHE A 93 -16.12 -3.81 -24.57
C PHE A 93 -15.59 -2.79 -25.58
N SER A 94 -15.44 -1.53 -25.19
CA SER A 94 -14.89 -0.49 -26.05
C SER A 94 -13.40 -0.68 -26.31
N SER A 95 -12.66 -1.24 -25.36
CA SER A 95 -11.23 -1.54 -25.45
C SER A 95 -10.91 -2.95 -25.94
N ARG A 96 -11.90 -3.72 -26.42
CA ARG A 96 -11.74 -5.12 -26.86
C ARG A 96 -10.67 -5.37 -27.95
N LYS A 97 -10.24 -4.30 -28.64
CA LYS A 97 -9.12 -4.39 -29.61
C LYS A 97 -7.79 -4.75 -28.93
N TYR A 98 -7.71 -4.59 -27.64
CA TYR A 98 -6.53 -4.78 -26.79
C TYR A 98 -6.72 -6.02 -25.90
N SER A 99 -7.30 -7.09 -26.47
CA SER A 99 -7.54 -8.35 -25.76
C SER A 99 -6.23 -9.02 -25.36
N GLY A 100 -6.18 -9.53 -24.15
CA GLY A 100 -5.02 -10.23 -23.60
C GLY A 100 -5.14 -10.44 -22.11
N ILE A 101 -4.61 -9.54 -21.32
CA ILE A 101 -4.60 -9.62 -19.86
C ILE A 101 -5.41 -8.46 -19.29
N VAL A 102 -6.31 -8.75 -18.34
CA VAL A 102 -7.02 -7.74 -17.54
C VAL A 102 -6.65 -7.92 -16.07
N ILE A 103 -5.99 -6.93 -15.50
CA ILE A 103 -5.63 -6.88 -14.08
C ILE A 103 -6.64 -6.00 -13.36
N PHE A 104 -7.41 -6.58 -12.45
CA PHE A 104 -8.29 -5.85 -11.54
C PHE A 104 -7.49 -5.46 -10.30
N PHE A 105 -7.16 -4.19 -10.16
CA PHE A 105 -6.47 -3.63 -9.01
C PHE A 105 -7.46 -2.90 -8.11
N MET A 106 -8.12 -3.63 -7.23
CA MET A 106 -9.21 -3.09 -6.41
C MET A 106 -9.51 -3.96 -5.18
N GLU A 107 -9.97 -3.32 -4.12
CA GLU A 107 -10.33 -3.97 -2.85
C GLU A 107 -11.69 -4.67 -2.89
N PHE A 108 -12.61 -4.23 -3.75
CA PHE A 108 -13.95 -4.79 -3.85
C PHE A 108 -14.02 -5.83 -4.98
N PRO A 109 -14.81 -6.92 -4.81
CA PRO A 109 -14.87 -8.01 -5.77
C PRO A 109 -15.51 -7.58 -7.11
N PRO A 110 -14.76 -7.46 -8.22
CA PRO A 110 -15.26 -7.00 -9.52
C PRO A 110 -15.96 -8.13 -10.28
N PHE A 111 -16.99 -8.73 -9.69
CA PHE A 111 -17.64 -9.97 -10.14
C PHE A 111 -18.12 -9.89 -11.60
N LEU A 112 -18.98 -8.93 -11.95
CA LEU A 112 -19.55 -8.81 -13.30
C LEU A 112 -18.48 -8.41 -14.34
N PRO A 113 -17.58 -7.45 -14.08
CA PRO A 113 -16.46 -7.14 -14.95
C PRO A 113 -15.51 -8.32 -15.20
N MET A 114 -15.26 -9.17 -14.21
CA MET A 114 -14.44 -10.38 -14.40
C MET A 114 -15.10 -11.38 -15.36
N ILE A 115 -16.42 -11.58 -15.23
CA ILE A 115 -17.16 -12.43 -16.16
C ILE A 115 -17.08 -11.83 -17.57
N ALA A 116 -17.34 -10.53 -17.71
CA ALA A 116 -17.29 -9.86 -19.02
C ALA A 116 -15.88 -9.95 -19.65
N ALA A 117 -14.82 -9.73 -18.86
CA ALA A 117 -13.45 -9.88 -19.35
C ALA A 117 -13.17 -11.31 -19.83
N LYS A 118 -13.63 -12.33 -19.11
CA LYS A 118 -13.51 -13.73 -19.58
C LYS A 118 -14.31 -14.03 -20.84
N MET A 119 -15.53 -13.50 -20.97
CA MET A 119 -16.34 -13.64 -22.19
C MET A 119 -15.67 -12.99 -23.41
N LEU A 120 -14.83 -11.97 -23.17
CA LEU A 120 -13.97 -11.34 -24.19
C LEU A 120 -12.64 -12.08 -24.42
N ASN A 121 -12.52 -13.33 -23.90
CA ASN A 121 -11.34 -14.19 -24.02
C ASN A 121 -10.05 -13.60 -23.40
N ASN A 122 -10.18 -12.76 -22.35
CA ASN A 122 -9.03 -12.26 -21.62
C ASN A 122 -8.62 -13.20 -20.47
N LYS A 123 -7.32 -13.25 -20.17
CA LYS A 123 -6.81 -13.76 -18.89
C LYS A 123 -7.10 -12.73 -17.80
N VAL A 124 -7.75 -13.16 -16.74
CA VAL A 124 -8.24 -12.27 -15.68
C VAL A 124 -7.41 -12.44 -14.42
N TYR A 125 -6.78 -11.37 -13.97
CA TYR A 125 -5.99 -11.32 -12.75
C TYR A 125 -6.62 -10.39 -11.74
N TRP A 126 -6.48 -10.74 -10.47
CA TRP A 126 -6.93 -9.88 -9.37
C TRP A 126 -5.76 -9.54 -8.46
N LEU A 127 -5.29 -8.31 -8.55
CA LEU A 127 -4.29 -7.73 -7.66
C LEU A 127 -5.00 -7.17 -6.43
N LEU A 128 -4.69 -7.71 -5.27
CA LEU A 128 -5.27 -7.34 -3.98
C LEU A 128 -4.29 -6.44 -3.21
N PRO A 129 -4.55 -5.13 -3.11
CA PRO A 129 -3.67 -4.20 -2.39
C PRO A 129 -3.82 -4.29 -0.87
N SER A 130 -4.98 -4.74 -0.40
CA SER A 130 -5.29 -4.88 1.02
C SER A 130 -6.27 -6.01 1.25
N LYS A 131 -6.40 -6.45 2.50
CA LYS A 131 -7.46 -7.39 2.87
C LYS A 131 -8.82 -6.77 2.58
N ILE A 132 -9.68 -7.50 1.88
CA ILE A 132 -11.06 -7.09 1.69
C ILE A 132 -11.69 -6.91 3.07
N SER A 133 -11.90 -5.64 3.44
CA SER A 133 -12.35 -5.29 4.79
C SER A 133 -13.79 -5.79 5.01
N LEU A 134 -13.91 -6.81 5.85
CA LEU A 134 -15.17 -7.29 6.40
C LEU A 134 -15.49 -6.55 7.71
N LEU A 135 -15.06 -5.29 7.85
CA LEU A 135 -15.12 -4.51 9.10
C LEU A 135 -16.53 -4.25 9.64
N SER A 136 -17.58 -4.47 8.87
CA SER A 136 -18.94 -4.48 9.40
C SER A 136 -19.43 -5.92 9.54
N LYS A 137 -20.02 -6.25 10.70
CA LYS A 137 -20.73 -7.53 10.90
C LYS A 137 -22.09 -7.58 10.16
N ASP A 138 -22.32 -6.65 9.25
CA ASP A 138 -23.56 -6.45 8.52
C ASP A 138 -23.71 -7.41 7.34
N MET A 139 -24.94 -7.51 6.84
CA MET A 139 -25.29 -8.35 5.68
C MET A 139 -24.45 -8.03 4.43
N SER A 140 -23.99 -6.79 4.29
CA SER A 140 -23.10 -6.36 3.21
C SER A 140 -21.73 -7.06 3.23
N SER A 141 -21.18 -7.31 4.42
CA SER A 141 -19.89 -8.00 4.58
C SER A 141 -19.97 -9.47 4.19
N LYS A 142 -21.07 -10.15 4.53
CA LYS A 142 -21.32 -11.55 4.13
C LYS A 142 -21.44 -11.67 2.61
N LEU A 143 -22.17 -10.76 1.97
CA LEU A 143 -22.30 -10.72 0.51
C LEU A 143 -20.95 -10.48 -0.16
N THR A 144 -20.16 -9.51 0.33
CA THR A 144 -18.82 -9.24 -0.15
C THR A 144 -17.90 -10.47 -0.04
N ALA A 145 -17.97 -11.20 1.09
CA ALA A 145 -17.20 -12.42 1.28
C ALA A 145 -17.58 -13.53 0.27
N VAL A 146 -18.86 -13.69 0.01
CA VAL A 146 -19.36 -14.66 -1.01
C VAL A 146 -18.90 -14.25 -2.40
N LEU A 147 -19.07 -12.99 -2.79
CA LEU A 147 -18.65 -12.48 -4.09
C LEU A 147 -17.13 -12.59 -4.26
N SER A 148 -16.35 -12.35 -3.21
CA SER A 148 -14.89 -12.52 -3.25
C SER A 148 -14.50 -13.96 -3.53
N LYS A 149 -15.12 -14.93 -2.85
CA LYS A 149 -14.87 -16.36 -3.13
C LYS A 149 -15.21 -16.73 -4.57
N ILE A 150 -16.29 -16.19 -5.11
CA ILE A 150 -16.64 -16.39 -6.52
C ILE A 150 -15.57 -15.78 -7.43
N CYS A 151 -15.11 -14.55 -7.15
CA CYS A 151 -14.05 -13.89 -7.91
C CYS A 151 -12.73 -14.66 -7.84
N TYR A 152 -12.35 -15.21 -6.68
CA TYR A 152 -11.16 -16.07 -6.54
C TYR A 152 -11.24 -17.32 -7.42
N ASN A 153 -12.45 -17.88 -7.62
CA ASN A 153 -12.63 -19.02 -8.51
C ASN A 153 -12.61 -18.61 -10.00
N ILE A 154 -13.18 -17.46 -10.33
CA ILE A 154 -13.28 -16.95 -11.71
C ILE A 154 -11.92 -16.49 -12.22
N CYS A 155 -11.14 -15.75 -11.44
CA CYS A 155 -9.85 -15.21 -11.90
C CYS A 155 -8.87 -16.34 -12.27
N SER A 156 -8.03 -16.06 -13.25
CA SER A 156 -6.96 -16.97 -13.67
C SER A 156 -5.84 -17.00 -12.65
N LYS A 157 -5.46 -15.84 -12.13
CA LYS A 157 -4.43 -15.66 -11.09
C LYS A 157 -4.88 -14.62 -10.07
N ILE A 158 -4.37 -14.77 -8.84
CA ILE A 158 -4.48 -13.80 -7.74
C ILE A 158 -3.08 -13.26 -7.49
N ILE A 159 -2.93 -11.95 -7.47
CA ILE A 159 -1.63 -11.31 -7.22
C ILE A 159 -1.67 -10.71 -5.82
N LEU A 160 -0.70 -11.06 -4.99
CA LEU A 160 -0.50 -10.55 -3.64
C LEU A 160 0.84 -9.85 -3.53
N TYR A 161 0.96 -8.93 -2.60
CA TYR A 161 2.20 -8.17 -2.39
C TYR A 161 3.32 -9.00 -1.75
N SER A 162 2.96 -10.05 -1.00
CA SER A 162 3.93 -10.89 -0.33
C SER A 162 3.40 -12.30 -0.03
N PRO A 163 4.29 -13.29 0.17
CA PRO A 163 3.90 -14.65 0.57
C PRO A 163 3.15 -14.72 1.90
N SER A 164 3.52 -13.87 2.88
CA SER A 164 2.89 -13.83 4.21
C SER A 164 1.39 -13.53 4.13
N LEU A 165 0.94 -12.79 3.10
CA LEU A 165 -0.47 -12.46 2.91
C LEU A 165 -1.34 -13.66 2.59
N VAL A 166 -0.78 -14.78 2.13
CA VAL A 166 -1.54 -16.00 1.83
C VAL A 166 -2.23 -16.52 3.09
N SER A 167 -1.46 -16.74 4.16
CA SER A 167 -1.97 -17.18 5.46
C SER A 167 -2.73 -16.07 6.18
N TYR A 168 -2.19 -14.86 6.18
CA TYR A 168 -2.80 -13.73 6.86
C TYR A 168 -4.23 -13.41 6.35
N TRP A 169 -4.50 -13.68 5.05
CA TRP A 169 -5.83 -13.47 4.44
C TRP A 169 -6.64 -14.77 4.25
N ASN A 170 -6.12 -15.93 4.71
CA ASN A 170 -6.73 -17.25 4.58
C ASN A 170 -6.98 -17.63 3.09
N LEU A 171 -5.98 -17.43 2.24
CA LEU A 171 -6.03 -17.72 0.81
C LEU A 171 -5.34 -19.05 0.43
N GLU A 172 -4.98 -19.90 1.39
CA GLU A 172 -4.37 -21.22 1.16
C GLU A 172 -5.11 -22.07 0.13
N PRO A 173 -6.47 -22.10 0.09
CA PRO A 173 -7.20 -22.90 -0.92
C PRO A 173 -6.90 -22.46 -2.36
N TYR A 174 -6.43 -21.25 -2.56
CA TYR A 174 -6.13 -20.66 -3.86
C TYR A 174 -4.63 -20.57 -4.17
N ARG A 175 -3.77 -21.18 -3.35
CA ARG A 175 -2.31 -21.08 -3.45
C ARG A 175 -1.78 -21.39 -4.86
N HIS A 176 -2.39 -22.34 -5.56
CA HIS A 176 -2.05 -22.73 -6.93
C HIS A 176 -2.26 -21.63 -7.98
N LYS A 177 -3.00 -20.58 -7.63
CA LYS A 177 -3.26 -19.42 -8.50
C LYS A 177 -2.53 -18.16 -8.04
N ILE A 178 -1.85 -18.19 -6.89
CA ILE A 178 -1.25 -16.99 -6.29
C ILE A 178 0.09 -16.73 -6.94
N LEU A 179 0.29 -15.49 -7.34
CA LEU A 179 1.56 -14.91 -7.78
C LEU A 179 1.92 -13.77 -6.83
N ILE A 180 3.22 -13.53 -6.66
CA ILE A 180 3.70 -12.48 -5.77
C ILE A 180 4.29 -11.36 -6.61
N ALA A 181 3.64 -10.21 -6.57
CA ALA A 181 4.15 -8.97 -7.15
C ALA A 181 3.49 -7.76 -6.49
N HIS A 182 4.20 -6.66 -6.47
CA HIS A 182 3.71 -5.37 -5.99
C HIS A 182 4.21 -4.25 -6.91
N GLU A 183 3.55 -3.12 -6.86
CA GLU A 183 3.88 -1.92 -7.64
C GLU A 183 4.83 -0.96 -6.91
N HIS A 184 5.31 -1.35 -5.73
CA HIS A 184 6.18 -0.52 -4.94
C HIS A 184 7.58 -0.46 -5.56
N PHE A 185 8.04 0.74 -5.80
CA PHE A 185 9.43 1.09 -6.08
C PHE A 185 9.70 2.50 -5.55
N LEU A 186 10.94 2.81 -5.28
CA LEU A 186 11.37 4.10 -4.77
C LEU A 186 12.32 4.80 -5.73
N ASP A 187 12.29 6.11 -5.67
CA ASP A 187 13.34 6.97 -6.19
C ASP A 187 14.40 7.18 -5.08
N PHE A 188 15.51 6.49 -5.21
CA PHE A 188 16.61 6.55 -4.24
C PHE A 188 17.48 7.82 -4.36
N GLU A 189 17.24 8.66 -5.37
CA GLU A 189 17.80 10.02 -5.41
C GLU A 189 17.03 10.94 -4.45
N THR A 190 15.71 10.78 -4.40
CA THR A 190 14.81 11.51 -3.49
C THR A 190 14.85 10.95 -2.07
N PHE A 191 14.71 9.63 -1.90
CA PHE A 191 14.75 8.95 -0.60
C PHE A 191 16.17 8.45 -0.31
N THR A 192 17.02 9.34 0.15
CA THR A 192 18.42 9.06 0.45
C THR A 192 18.77 9.51 1.87
N VAL A 193 19.87 8.98 2.40
CA VAL A 193 20.40 9.42 3.70
C VAL A 193 21.07 10.76 3.53
N THR A 194 20.53 11.80 4.12
CA THR A 194 21.10 13.15 4.18
C THR A 194 21.76 13.45 5.52
N THR A 195 21.33 12.78 6.57
CA THR A 195 21.85 12.92 7.93
C THR A 195 22.12 11.53 8.51
N PRO A 196 23.37 11.20 8.88
CA PRO A 196 23.71 9.96 9.57
C PRO A 196 22.85 9.78 10.81
N LEU A 197 22.50 8.54 11.17
CA LEU A 197 21.62 8.26 12.30
C LEU A 197 22.19 8.77 13.64
N SER A 198 23.52 8.68 13.82
CA SER A 198 24.24 9.24 14.99
C SER A 198 24.01 10.73 15.18
N ASP A 199 23.91 11.49 14.09
CA ASP A 199 23.87 12.95 14.10
C ASP A 199 22.43 13.48 14.21
N ARG A 200 21.44 12.59 14.19
CA ARG A 200 20.03 12.97 14.29
C ARG A 200 19.64 13.36 15.71
N PRO A 201 18.75 14.36 15.87
CA PRO A 201 18.24 14.71 17.18
C PRO A 201 17.49 13.49 17.83
N PRO A 202 17.31 13.47 19.14
CA PRO A 202 16.53 12.45 19.81
C PRO A 202 15.04 12.63 19.49
N LEU A 203 14.65 12.25 18.29
CA LEU A 203 13.31 12.39 17.73
C LEU A 203 12.81 11.03 17.24
N ILE A 204 11.69 10.58 17.79
CA ILE A 204 10.95 9.41 17.28
C ILE A 204 9.70 9.90 16.57
N GLY A 205 9.13 9.08 15.67
CA GLY A 205 7.96 9.54 14.94
C GLY A 205 7.00 8.45 14.51
N TYR A 206 5.80 8.91 14.24
CA TYR A 206 4.78 8.24 13.47
C TYR A 206 4.44 9.13 12.28
N ILE A 207 4.39 8.56 11.08
CA ILE A 207 3.94 9.27 9.89
C ILE A 207 2.93 8.39 9.15
N GLY A 208 1.71 8.90 8.99
CA GLY A 208 0.64 8.15 8.34
C GLY A 208 -0.74 8.73 8.57
N ARG A 209 -1.77 8.04 8.10
CA ARG A 209 -3.15 8.44 8.36
C ARG A 209 -3.48 8.33 9.85
N LEU A 210 -4.05 9.37 10.43
CA LEU A 210 -4.47 9.36 11.85
C LEU A 210 -5.83 8.69 11.99
N SER A 211 -5.84 7.35 11.90
CA SER A 211 -7.03 6.51 11.91
C SER A 211 -6.83 5.25 12.76
N SER A 212 -7.92 4.65 13.23
CA SER A 212 -7.87 3.54 14.19
C SER A 212 -7.12 2.32 13.65
N GLU A 213 -7.25 2.01 12.35
CA GLU A 213 -6.56 0.88 11.72
C GLU A 213 -5.04 1.04 11.67
N LYS A 214 -4.54 2.27 11.80
CA LYS A 214 -3.10 2.57 11.86
C LYS A 214 -2.52 2.56 13.27
N GLY A 215 -3.34 2.39 14.29
CA GLY A 215 -2.91 2.22 15.68
C GLY A 215 -2.28 3.46 16.32
N VAL A 216 -2.34 4.63 15.68
CA VAL A 216 -1.71 5.87 16.16
C VAL A 216 -2.19 6.30 17.54
N GLN A 217 -3.43 5.98 17.91
CA GLN A 217 -3.98 6.23 19.26
C GLN A 217 -3.25 5.45 20.35
N HIS A 218 -2.70 4.26 20.02
CA HIS A 218 -1.90 3.48 20.97
C HIS A 218 -0.49 4.04 21.10
N PHE A 219 0.09 4.47 19.99
CA PHE A 219 1.36 5.21 20.03
C PHE A 219 1.24 6.47 20.88
N ALA A 220 0.18 7.28 20.68
CA ALA A 220 -0.05 8.47 21.50
C ALA A 220 -0.20 8.14 23.00
N ARG A 221 -0.87 7.03 23.34
CA ARG A 221 -1.02 6.57 24.75
C ARG A 221 0.27 6.02 25.34
N ALA A 222 1.20 5.54 24.53
CA ALA A 222 2.52 5.08 24.98
C ALA A 222 3.48 6.24 25.32
N LEU A 223 3.23 7.44 24.79
CA LEU A 223 4.15 8.57 24.88
C LEU A 223 4.43 9.05 26.32
N PRO A 224 3.47 9.11 27.26
CA PRO A 224 3.77 9.49 28.65
C PRO A 224 4.85 8.60 29.26
N ALA A 225 4.77 7.28 29.09
CA ALA A 225 5.78 6.34 29.59
C ALA A 225 7.14 6.56 28.92
N ILE A 226 7.15 6.65 27.57
CA ILE A 226 8.39 6.87 26.79
C ILE A 226 9.06 8.17 27.18
N LEU A 227 8.31 9.25 27.34
CA LEU A 227 8.83 10.57 27.60
C LEU A 227 9.22 10.80 29.06
N SER A 228 8.66 10.06 30.03
CA SER A 228 9.07 10.14 31.45
C SER A 228 10.51 9.70 31.66
N ASP A 229 10.97 8.70 30.90
CA ASP A 229 12.31 8.11 31.05
C ASP A 229 13.40 8.88 30.27
N ARG A 230 13.00 9.80 29.37
CA ARG A 230 13.92 10.51 28.48
C ARG A 230 13.55 11.98 28.32
N GLU A 231 14.15 12.85 29.13
CA GLU A 231 13.83 14.28 29.14
C GLU A 231 14.06 14.99 27.80
N ASN A 232 15.08 14.59 27.04
CA ASN A 232 15.46 15.22 25.78
C ASN A 232 14.77 14.63 24.54
N LEU A 233 13.96 13.56 24.70
CA LEU A 233 13.28 12.94 23.58
C LEU A 233 12.09 13.78 23.13
N CYS A 234 11.99 14.03 21.85
CA CYS A 234 10.85 14.65 21.18
C CYS A 234 10.11 13.65 20.28
N VAL A 235 8.89 13.98 19.92
CA VAL A 235 8.05 13.11 19.09
C VAL A 235 7.46 13.89 17.92
N LEU A 236 7.45 13.28 16.75
CA LEU A 236 6.77 13.76 15.55
C LEU A 236 5.55 12.86 15.26
N ILE A 237 4.36 13.45 15.13
CA ILE A 237 3.17 12.76 14.61
C ILE A 237 2.75 13.48 13.34
N GLY A 238 3.15 12.91 12.17
CA GLY A 238 2.84 13.44 10.86
C GLY A 238 1.61 12.77 10.24
N GLY A 239 0.75 13.58 9.63
CA GLY A 239 -0.44 13.12 8.93
C GLY A 239 -1.74 13.76 9.38
N ASN A 240 -2.82 13.38 8.71
CA ASN A 240 -4.18 13.81 9.03
C ASN A 240 -5.13 12.61 9.15
N GLY A 241 -6.26 12.81 9.82
CA GLY A 241 -7.29 11.79 9.97
C GLY A 241 -8.27 12.11 11.09
N GLN A 242 -9.25 11.23 11.25
CA GLN A 242 -10.34 11.40 12.21
C GLN A 242 -9.90 11.42 13.70
N LEU A 243 -8.71 10.91 13.99
CA LEU A 243 -8.19 10.86 15.36
C LEU A 243 -7.35 12.07 15.75
N ARG A 244 -7.12 13.04 14.86
CA ARG A 244 -6.23 14.17 15.10
C ARG A 244 -6.60 14.96 16.35
N ASP A 245 -7.86 15.34 16.46
CA ASP A 245 -8.33 16.19 17.58
C ASP A 245 -8.32 15.42 18.91
N SER A 246 -8.67 14.14 18.90
CA SER A 246 -8.62 13.29 20.10
C SER A 246 -7.19 13.04 20.58
N ILE A 247 -6.23 12.88 19.65
CA ILE A 247 -4.82 12.76 19.99
C ILE A 247 -4.33 14.08 20.61
N ALA A 248 -4.62 15.23 19.98
CA ALA A 248 -4.22 16.53 20.50
C ALA A 248 -4.74 16.78 21.92
N ALA A 249 -6.01 16.44 22.19
CA ALA A 249 -6.60 16.55 23.52
C ALA A 249 -5.89 15.66 24.55
N SER A 250 -5.65 14.38 24.21
CA SER A 250 -4.95 13.44 25.07
C SER A 250 -3.53 13.90 25.42
N LEU A 251 -2.77 14.44 24.46
CA LEU A 251 -1.43 14.96 24.69
C LEU A 251 -1.41 16.17 25.64
N GLN A 252 -2.47 17.00 25.61
CA GLN A 252 -2.63 18.12 26.56
C GLN A 252 -3.00 17.64 27.94
N GLU A 253 -3.94 16.70 28.07
CA GLU A 253 -4.34 16.09 29.36
C GLU A 253 -3.16 15.44 30.07
N GLU A 254 -2.28 14.77 29.32
CA GLU A 254 -1.05 14.13 29.83
C GLU A 254 0.10 15.13 30.08
N GLY A 255 -0.07 16.41 29.72
CA GLY A 255 0.95 17.46 29.93
C GLY A 255 2.20 17.33 29.04
N ILE A 256 2.17 16.54 27.98
CA ILE A 256 3.31 16.27 27.09
C ILE A 256 3.23 16.97 25.74
N ALA A 257 2.21 17.77 25.50
CA ALA A 257 1.98 18.43 24.21
C ALA A 257 3.17 19.29 23.73
N ALA A 258 3.93 19.89 24.63
CA ALA A 258 5.11 20.69 24.29
C ALA A 258 6.28 19.88 23.70
N ARG A 259 6.28 18.55 23.85
CA ARG A 259 7.30 17.63 23.36
C ARG A 259 6.85 16.84 22.11
N VAL A 260 5.62 17.06 21.64
CA VAL A 260 5.03 16.35 20.51
C VAL A 260 4.65 17.34 19.41
N ASP A 261 5.30 17.23 18.26
CA ASP A 261 4.93 17.99 17.07
C ASP A 261 3.84 17.24 16.28
N LEU A 262 2.62 17.81 16.28
CA LEU A 262 1.49 17.35 15.46
C LEU A 262 1.50 18.10 14.11
N THR A 263 2.45 17.74 13.23
CA THR A 263 2.79 18.47 11.99
C THR A 263 1.62 18.57 11.00
N GLY A 264 0.64 17.64 11.04
CA GLY A 264 -0.41 17.56 10.02
C GLY A 264 0.07 16.85 8.75
N TRP A 265 -0.53 17.19 7.62
CA TRP A 265 -0.19 16.58 6.33
C TRP A 265 1.24 16.97 5.91
N ILE A 266 2.05 15.96 5.60
CA ILE A 266 3.40 16.10 5.04
C ILE A 266 3.31 15.75 3.55
N SER A 267 3.78 16.64 2.67
CA SER A 267 3.86 16.35 1.25
C SER A 267 4.92 15.29 0.97
N HIS A 268 4.76 14.53 -0.13
CA HIS A 268 5.72 13.50 -0.51
C HIS A 268 7.12 14.08 -0.82
N GLU A 269 7.17 15.33 -1.26
CA GLU A 269 8.41 16.07 -1.53
C GLU A 269 9.15 16.45 -0.24
N GLU A 270 8.42 16.74 0.84
CA GLU A 270 9.00 17.09 2.14
C GLU A 270 9.30 15.85 3.00
N LEU A 271 8.67 14.72 2.70
CA LEU A 271 8.74 13.51 3.50
C LEU A 271 10.17 13.02 3.78
N PRO A 272 11.12 13.01 2.80
CA PRO A 272 12.50 12.60 3.05
C PRO A 272 13.19 13.45 4.11
N LYS A 273 12.89 14.76 4.18
CA LYS A 273 13.44 15.66 5.19
C LYS A 273 13.00 15.27 6.59
N TYR A 274 11.73 14.92 6.78
CA TYR A 274 11.22 14.46 8.07
C TYR A 274 11.79 13.10 8.46
N LEU A 275 11.84 12.17 7.51
CA LEU A 275 12.39 10.84 7.75
C LEU A 275 13.87 10.89 8.16
N ASN A 276 14.67 11.74 7.55
CA ASN A 276 16.08 11.94 7.90
C ASN A 276 16.33 12.60 9.27
N GLN A 277 15.30 13.12 9.94
CA GLN A 277 15.39 13.62 11.30
C GLN A 277 15.06 12.56 12.36
N LEU A 278 14.33 11.52 11.99
CA LEU A 278 13.88 10.49 12.94
C LEU A 278 15.01 9.52 13.29
N ARG A 279 15.17 9.23 14.57
CA ARG A 279 15.96 8.11 15.07
C ARG A 279 15.21 6.79 15.03
N LEU A 280 13.88 6.84 15.01
CA LEU A 280 13.01 5.68 14.93
C LEU A 280 11.65 6.09 14.36
N LEU A 281 11.15 5.33 13.38
CA LEU A 281 9.76 5.38 12.92
C LEU A 281 8.98 4.24 13.57
N VAL A 282 7.82 4.53 14.16
CA VAL A 282 6.94 3.55 14.83
C VAL A 282 5.67 3.35 14.00
N LEU A 283 5.36 2.10 13.64
CA LEU A 283 4.20 1.72 12.85
C LEU A 283 3.34 0.68 13.58
N PRO A 284 2.45 1.10 14.50
CA PRO A 284 1.65 0.22 15.35
C PRO A 284 0.34 -0.22 14.67
N SER A 285 0.38 -0.50 13.38
CA SER A 285 -0.80 -0.76 12.57
C SER A 285 -1.47 -2.09 12.93
N TYR A 286 -2.81 -2.13 12.85
CA TYR A 286 -3.58 -3.36 12.95
C TYR A 286 -3.63 -4.16 11.63
N THR A 287 -3.46 -3.45 10.52
CA THR A 287 -3.50 -4.07 9.19
C THR A 287 -2.73 -3.22 8.18
N GLU A 288 -1.98 -3.91 7.34
CA GLU A 288 -1.26 -3.31 6.21
C GLU A 288 -1.38 -4.22 4.98
N GLY A 289 -1.14 -3.64 3.81
CA GLY A 289 -0.68 -4.39 2.66
C GLY A 289 0.85 -4.44 2.71
N LEU A 290 1.51 -3.52 2.01
CA LEU A 290 2.92 -3.19 2.14
C LEU A 290 3.01 -1.68 2.40
N PRO A 291 3.40 -1.22 3.62
CA PRO A 291 3.36 0.21 3.94
C PRO A 291 4.49 0.97 3.23
N ASN A 292 4.13 1.94 2.36
CA ASN A 292 5.10 2.78 1.65
C ASN A 292 6.04 3.50 2.63
N ILE A 293 5.48 4.10 3.69
CA ILE A 293 6.26 4.85 4.67
C ILE A 293 7.37 4.00 5.32
N MET A 294 7.18 2.69 5.43
CA MET A 294 8.20 1.76 5.95
C MET A 294 9.41 1.71 5.01
N ILE A 295 9.18 1.46 3.72
CA ILE A 295 10.27 1.37 2.75
C ILE A 295 10.93 2.73 2.49
N GLU A 296 10.16 3.82 2.55
CA GLU A 296 10.63 5.20 2.44
C GLU A 296 11.54 5.58 3.63
N ALA A 297 11.15 5.21 4.85
CA ALA A 297 11.97 5.41 6.05
C ALA A 297 13.27 4.61 6.00
N MET A 298 13.18 3.32 5.65
CA MET A 298 14.36 2.47 5.51
C MET A 298 15.33 3.00 4.45
N ALA A 299 14.84 3.52 3.32
CA ALA A 299 15.67 4.15 2.29
C ALA A 299 16.38 5.41 2.81
N CYS A 300 15.74 6.18 3.68
CA CYS A 300 16.36 7.32 4.38
C CYS A 300 17.27 6.90 5.55
N GLY A 301 17.53 5.60 5.74
CA GLY A 301 18.34 5.10 6.85
C GLY A 301 17.68 5.28 8.22
N THR A 302 16.35 5.35 8.27
CA THR A 302 15.58 5.45 9.50
C THR A 302 15.13 4.06 9.93
N PRO A 303 15.55 3.56 11.09
CA PRO A 303 15.07 2.30 11.64
C PRO A 303 13.55 2.32 11.80
N VAL A 304 12.91 1.19 11.56
CA VAL A 304 11.45 1.04 11.69
C VAL A 304 11.15 0.00 12.76
N LEU A 305 10.26 0.35 13.67
CA LEU A 305 9.62 -0.56 14.62
C LEU A 305 8.16 -0.73 14.21
N ALA A 306 7.74 -1.95 13.89
CA ALA A 306 6.42 -2.20 13.37
C ALA A 306 5.76 -3.45 13.96
N THR A 307 4.42 -3.50 13.94
CA THR A 307 3.67 -4.73 14.18
C THR A 307 3.81 -5.70 13.01
N PRO A 308 3.82 -7.04 13.23
CA PRO A 308 4.00 -8.05 12.19
C PRO A 308 2.73 -8.30 11.37
N VAL A 309 2.19 -7.24 10.74
CA VAL A 309 0.94 -7.30 9.97
C VAL A 309 1.18 -7.12 8.48
N GLY A 310 0.36 -7.78 7.67
CA GLY A 310 0.45 -7.66 6.22
C GLY A 310 1.77 -8.22 5.68
N ALA A 311 2.44 -7.42 4.84
CA ALA A 311 3.75 -7.75 4.27
C ALA A 311 4.94 -7.23 5.11
N VAL A 312 4.71 -6.66 6.29
CA VAL A 312 5.78 -6.18 7.17
C VAL A 312 6.81 -7.27 7.46
N PRO A 313 6.43 -8.54 7.82
CA PRO A 313 7.40 -9.59 8.13
C PRO A 313 8.26 -10.05 6.93
N ASP A 314 7.86 -9.73 5.70
CA ASP A 314 8.66 -10.05 4.51
C ASP A 314 9.74 -8.99 4.22
N VAL A 315 9.66 -7.83 4.86
CA VAL A 315 10.62 -6.72 4.73
C VAL A 315 11.43 -6.54 6.00
N ILE A 316 10.77 -6.56 7.15
CA ILE A 316 11.42 -6.41 8.45
C ILE A 316 11.72 -7.79 9.04
N VAL A 317 13.00 -8.09 9.13
CA VAL A 317 13.55 -9.20 9.92
C VAL A 317 14.06 -8.59 11.20
N ASP A 318 13.46 -9.00 12.33
CA ASP A 318 13.72 -8.42 13.65
C ASP A 318 15.21 -8.41 14.01
N GLY A 319 15.70 -7.25 14.48
CA GLY A 319 17.09 -7.00 14.81
C GLY A 319 18.06 -7.02 13.61
N LYS A 320 17.57 -7.16 12.36
CA LYS A 320 18.43 -7.18 11.15
C LYS A 320 18.12 -6.05 10.17
N THR A 321 16.88 -5.93 9.70
CA THR A 321 16.48 -4.90 8.75
C THR A 321 15.55 -3.87 9.37
N GLY A 322 15.15 -4.05 10.60
CA GLY A 322 14.28 -3.25 11.42
C GLY A 322 13.89 -4.01 12.67
N PHE A 323 12.81 -3.62 13.32
CA PHE A 323 12.36 -4.20 14.58
C PHE A 323 10.88 -4.54 14.53
N ILE A 324 10.51 -5.64 15.18
CA ILE A 324 9.13 -6.13 15.28
C ILE A 324 8.68 -6.03 16.74
N MET A 325 7.52 -5.43 16.99
CA MET A 325 6.82 -5.51 18.28
C MET A 325 5.73 -6.58 18.24
N GLU A 326 5.52 -7.28 19.35
CA GLU A 326 4.58 -8.42 19.41
C GLU A 326 3.12 -7.98 19.17
N ASP A 327 2.73 -6.84 19.72
CA ASP A 327 1.42 -6.25 19.54
C ASP A 327 1.50 -4.71 19.53
N ASN A 328 0.38 -4.04 19.44
CA ASN A 328 0.29 -2.57 19.41
C ASN A 328 -0.32 -2.00 20.70
N SER A 329 -0.25 -2.70 21.83
CA SER A 329 -0.61 -2.11 23.13
C SER A 329 0.32 -0.96 23.48
N PRO A 330 -0.15 0.08 24.20
CA PRO A 330 0.70 1.18 24.62
C PRO A 330 1.94 0.72 25.40
N GLU A 331 1.79 -0.29 26.23
CA GLU A 331 2.86 -0.89 27.04
C GLU A 331 3.92 -1.54 26.16
N CYS A 332 3.51 -2.40 25.22
CA CYS A 332 4.40 -3.05 24.28
C CYS A 332 5.12 -2.02 23.39
N ILE A 333 4.43 -1.00 22.91
CA ILE A 333 5.05 0.10 22.15
C ILE A 333 6.12 0.80 22.98
N ALA A 334 5.81 1.17 24.25
CA ALA A 334 6.76 1.88 25.09
C ALA A 334 8.02 1.06 25.36
N GLU A 335 7.87 -0.21 25.75
CA GLU A 335 8.98 -1.11 26.01
C GLU A 335 9.88 -1.30 24.78
N ASN A 336 9.27 -1.58 23.61
CA ASN A 336 10.03 -1.79 22.39
C ASN A 336 10.73 -0.51 21.90
N VAL A 337 10.10 0.66 22.01
CA VAL A 337 10.74 1.94 21.66
C VAL A 337 11.98 2.15 22.50
N MET A 338 11.92 1.91 23.81
CA MET A 338 13.06 2.06 24.71
C MET A 338 14.18 1.07 24.38
N GLN A 339 13.85 -0.20 24.15
CA GLN A 339 14.82 -1.24 23.77
C GLN A 339 15.51 -0.91 22.44
N VAL A 340 14.76 -0.45 21.45
CA VAL A 340 15.32 -0.10 20.14
C VAL A 340 16.24 1.11 20.22
N LEU A 341 15.86 2.15 20.98
CA LEU A 341 16.71 3.35 21.13
C LEU A 341 18.03 3.06 21.87
N GLU A 342 18.08 2.00 22.68
CA GLU A 342 19.27 1.52 23.40
C GLU A 342 20.00 0.40 22.66
N HIS A 343 19.50 -0.03 21.51
CA HIS A 343 20.06 -1.17 20.81
C HIS A 343 21.49 -0.88 20.34
N PRO A 344 22.49 -1.71 20.73
CA PRO A 344 23.90 -1.42 20.46
C PRO A 344 24.25 -1.37 18.96
N ASP A 345 23.51 -2.08 18.15
CA ASP A 345 23.69 -2.19 16.70
C ASP A 345 22.65 -1.41 15.90
N LEU A 346 21.99 -0.40 16.46
CA LEU A 346 20.90 0.33 15.81
C LEU A 346 21.28 0.87 14.42
N GLU A 347 22.46 1.44 14.29
CA GLU A 347 23.00 1.98 13.02
C GLU A 347 23.20 0.85 11.98
N ARG A 348 23.73 -0.30 12.41
CA ARG A 348 23.92 -1.45 11.53
C ARG A 348 22.60 -2.02 11.05
N VAL A 349 21.58 -2.06 11.90
CA VAL A 349 20.22 -2.50 11.53
C VAL A 349 19.63 -1.53 10.51
N ALA A 350 19.74 -0.22 10.73
CA ALA A 350 19.28 0.80 9.80
C ALA A 350 19.97 0.68 8.43
N GLU A 351 21.31 0.52 8.41
CA GLU A 351 22.07 0.35 7.17
C GLU A 351 21.69 -0.95 6.43
N THR A 352 21.49 -2.05 7.17
CA THR A 352 21.08 -3.33 6.57
C THR A 352 19.67 -3.22 5.99
N GLY A 353 18.76 -2.55 6.70
CA GLY A 353 17.42 -2.26 6.22
C GLY A 353 17.44 -1.41 4.95
N ARG A 354 18.27 -0.37 4.91
CA ARG A 354 18.45 0.46 3.72
C ARG A 354 18.94 -0.36 2.52
N ARG A 355 19.99 -1.16 2.68
CA ARG A 355 20.50 -2.03 1.60
C ARG A 355 19.42 -2.97 1.09
N PHE A 356 18.65 -3.56 2.00
CA PHE A 356 17.55 -4.45 1.63
C PHE A 356 16.53 -3.74 0.73
N VAL A 357 16.11 -2.51 1.05
CA VAL A 357 15.15 -1.78 0.22
C VAL A 357 15.77 -1.30 -1.09
N GLU A 358 17.03 -0.91 -1.13
CA GLU A 358 17.75 -0.57 -2.36
C GLU A 358 17.81 -1.76 -3.32
N GLU A 359 18.10 -2.96 -2.83
CA GLU A 359 18.18 -4.19 -3.63
C GLU A 359 16.82 -4.66 -4.17
N ASN A 360 15.72 -4.39 -3.45
CA ASN A 360 14.42 -4.99 -3.74
C ASN A 360 13.38 -4.03 -4.29
N PHE A 361 13.56 -2.70 -4.13
CA PHE A 361 12.57 -1.69 -4.47
C PHE A 361 13.05 -0.66 -5.51
N MET A 362 14.07 -0.97 -6.30
CA MET A 362 14.39 -0.23 -7.53
C MET A 362 13.31 -0.46 -8.58
N PHE A 363 13.14 0.51 -9.49
CA PHE A 363 12.19 0.42 -10.59
C PHE A 363 12.45 -0.81 -11.48
N GLU A 364 13.71 -1.08 -11.80
CA GLU A 364 14.14 -2.22 -12.60
C GLU A 364 13.72 -3.55 -11.96
N ARG A 365 13.86 -3.67 -10.64
CA ARG A 365 13.42 -4.86 -9.88
C ARG A 365 11.90 -5.04 -9.91
N ALA A 366 11.16 -3.93 -9.84
CA ALA A 366 9.72 -4.00 -9.99
C ALA A 366 9.32 -4.45 -11.40
N VAL A 367 10.00 -3.97 -12.43
CA VAL A 367 9.79 -4.40 -13.84
C VAL A 367 10.14 -5.89 -14.01
N GLU A 368 11.28 -6.36 -13.50
CA GLU A 368 11.68 -7.78 -13.55
C GLU A 368 10.63 -8.68 -12.90
N ARG A 369 10.20 -8.37 -11.68
CA ARG A 369 9.16 -9.10 -10.95
C ARG A 369 7.85 -9.20 -11.74
N TRP A 370 7.44 -8.12 -12.38
CA TRP A 370 6.22 -8.13 -13.19
C TRP A 370 6.40 -8.85 -14.53
N LYS A 371 7.61 -8.89 -15.11
CA LYS A 371 7.91 -9.75 -16.26
C LYS A 371 7.73 -11.22 -15.90
N GLU A 372 8.32 -11.67 -14.78
CA GLU A 372 8.16 -13.05 -14.28
C GLU A 372 6.68 -13.40 -14.12
N VAL A 373 5.88 -12.54 -13.48
CA VAL A 373 4.44 -12.73 -13.32
C VAL A 373 3.71 -12.84 -14.66
N LEU A 374 4.12 -12.06 -15.66
CA LEU A 374 3.52 -12.08 -17.00
C LEU A 374 4.02 -13.24 -17.87
N ASP A 375 5.21 -13.76 -17.60
CA ASP A 375 5.80 -14.90 -18.35
C ASP A 375 5.33 -16.26 -17.82
N GLU A 376 4.84 -16.35 -16.56
CA GLU A 376 4.13 -17.54 -16.04
C GLU A 376 2.75 -17.78 -16.71
N ILE A 377 2.48 -17.10 -17.79
CA ILE A 377 1.25 -17.10 -18.59
C ILE A 377 1.46 -17.89 -19.86
#